data_5a3cd86e8abbbc71e7360cec3978c4a1
#
_entry.id   5a3cd86e8abbbc71e7360cec3978c4a1
#
_cell.length_a   1.000
_cell.length_b   1.000
_cell.length_c   1.000
_cell.angle_alpha   90.00
_cell.angle_beta   90.00
_cell.angle_gamma   90.00
#
_symmetry.space_group_name_H-M   'P 1'
#
loop_
_entity.id
_entity.type
_entity.pdbx_description
1 polymer ?
#
loop_
_entity_poly.entity_id
_entity_poly.type
_entity_poly.pdbx_seq_one_letter_code
_entity_poly.pdbx_strand_id
1 'polypeptide(L)'
;MNKPTDFEIDLERLDKEIAELKDIALVVPIDSEKATRFVYRLYQRASLKGDLNEFEAVETALDTAIRKIGPAPDFYFLKASIDFKLHRLAATRRDLEMVPELLESFQARVLLADLDFQEGRYDDARRGYEALIDEERTWDNLARLAHLESKMGETAAADKLYQEAEDELTAKEMRSYAWVQLQRGLLALKHGRYQDAWSNYKRAGRAYTGYWLTDEHVAELLGAEGKYAEAIALYRQVVARVPKPELQQALGELYTLLGQPVEAEAWYERALAAYMKSAARGDVHYYHHLVDFYAEVREDGAEAVKWARKDLELRPNFSTQSALAQALYLDGQLTEARDMMNQALSSGARDAQMFYHAAMIQQSLGETDEANRYTQMASEINSHYRNFHVHH
;
A
#
# COMPACT_ATOMS: atom_id res chain seq x y z
N MET A 1 30.23 -6.30 -18.59
CA MET A 1 29.24 -6.48 -17.49
C MET A 1 28.73 -5.10 -17.12
N ASN A 2 27.42 -4.90 -17.04
CA ASN A 2 26.87 -3.65 -16.55
C ASN A 2 27.22 -3.52 -15.07
N LYS A 3 27.41 -2.29 -14.59
CA LYS A 3 27.61 -2.01 -13.16
C LYS A 3 26.32 -2.42 -12.41
N PRO A 4 26.41 -3.10 -11.25
CA PRO A 4 25.23 -3.45 -10.47
C PRO A 4 24.48 -2.18 -10.03
N THR A 5 23.17 -2.27 -9.97
CA THR A 5 22.28 -1.20 -9.48
C THR A 5 22.34 -1.12 -7.95
N ASP A 6 21.87 0.02 -7.40
CA ASP A 6 21.83 0.20 -5.93
C ASP A 6 20.92 -0.85 -5.26
N PHE A 7 19.81 -1.22 -5.91
CA PHE A 7 18.92 -2.28 -5.45
C PHE A 7 19.63 -3.65 -5.40
N GLU A 8 20.39 -4.02 -6.44
CA GLU A 8 21.14 -5.28 -6.49
C GLU A 8 22.24 -5.31 -5.43
N ILE A 9 22.94 -4.20 -5.19
CA ILE A 9 23.94 -4.07 -4.13
C ILE A 9 23.33 -4.27 -2.75
N ASP A 10 22.19 -3.62 -2.47
CA ASP A 10 21.50 -3.77 -1.18
C ASP A 10 20.99 -5.20 -0.97
N LEU A 11 20.43 -5.81 -2.01
CA LEU A 11 19.93 -7.18 -1.95
C LEU A 11 21.08 -8.18 -1.70
N GLU A 12 22.18 -8.07 -2.44
CA GLU A 12 23.37 -8.93 -2.26
C GLU A 12 23.95 -8.79 -0.85
N ARG A 13 24.02 -7.56 -0.31
CA ARG A 13 24.46 -7.31 1.06
C ARG A 13 23.56 -8.01 2.08
N LEU A 14 22.23 -7.91 1.93
CA LEU A 14 21.28 -8.58 2.83
C LEU A 14 21.38 -10.11 2.71
N ASP A 15 21.46 -10.65 1.50
CA ASP A 15 21.63 -12.09 1.26
C ASP A 15 22.89 -12.64 1.94
N LYS A 16 24.00 -11.91 1.85
CA LYS A 16 25.26 -12.28 2.51
C LYS A 16 25.13 -12.27 4.04
N GLU A 17 24.58 -11.19 4.63
CA GLU A 17 24.39 -11.09 6.08
C GLU A 17 23.42 -12.17 6.61
N ILE A 18 22.37 -12.50 5.87
CA ILE A 18 21.45 -13.60 6.20
C ILE A 18 22.16 -14.94 6.15
N ALA A 19 22.98 -15.21 5.13
CA ALA A 19 23.74 -16.45 5.00
C ALA A 19 24.73 -16.62 6.14
N GLU A 20 25.44 -15.56 6.57
CA GLU A 20 26.36 -15.58 7.70
C GLU A 20 25.68 -15.90 9.05
N LEU A 21 24.40 -15.49 9.21
CA LEU A 21 23.65 -15.66 10.45
C LEU A 21 22.82 -16.94 10.49
N LYS A 22 22.40 -17.49 9.34
CA LYS A 22 21.43 -18.58 9.20
C LYS A 22 21.76 -19.81 10.08
N ASP A 23 22.99 -20.22 10.11
CA ASP A 23 23.43 -21.47 10.77
C ASP A 23 23.79 -21.26 12.24
N ILE A 24 23.85 -20.02 12.73
CA ILE A 24 24.35 -19.71 14.09
C ILE A 24 23.33 -18.94 14.94
N ALA A 25 22.42 -18.20 14.36
CA ALA A 25 21.55 -17.25 15.07
C ALA A 25 20.54 -17.95 16.01
N LEU A 26 20.00 -19.09 15.60
CA LEU A 26 18.96 -19.83 16.33
C LEU A 26 19.44 -21.18 16.89
N VAL A 27 20.76 -21.38 17.00
CA VAL A 27 21.40 -22.60 17.55
C VAL A 27 21.70 -22.41 19.02
N VAL A 28 21.46 -23.47 19.83
CA VAL A 28 21.69 -23.46 21.30
C VAL A 28 23.18 -23.61 21.64
N PRO A 29 23.72 -22.76 22.53
CA PRO A 29 23.09 -21.66 23.27
C PRO A 29 22.81 -20.48 22.35
N ILE A 30 21.59 -19.90 22.45
CA ILE A 30 21.17 -18.85 21.57
C ILE A 30 21.74 -17.52 22.04
N ASP A 31 22.33 -16.81 21.11
CA ASP A 31 22.73 -15.42 21.23
C ASP A 31 21.56 -14.52 20.79
N SER A 32 20.96 -13.79 21.74
CA SER A 32 19.78 -12.96 21.51
C SER A 32 20.06 -11.87 20.47
N GLU A 33 21.24 -11.26 20.48
CA GLU A 33 21.61 -10.21 19.52
C GLU A 33 21.69 -10.76 18.08
N LYS A 34 22.31 -11.94 17.92
CA LYS A 34 22.38 -12.58 16.60
C LYS A 34 21.02 -13.03 16.10
N ALA A 35 20.15 -13.53 17.00
CA ALA A 35 18.79 -13.92 16.64
C ALA A 35 17.96 -12.72 16.19
N THR A 36 17.98 -11.61 16.94
CA THR A 36 17.33 -10.36 16.57
C THR A 36 17.83 -9.85 15.23
N ARG A 37 19.15 -9.79 15.06
CA ARG A 37 19.77 -9.35 13.81
C ARG A 37 19.36 -10.23 12.62
N PHE A 38 19.33 -11.54 12.78
CA PHE A 38 18.92 -12.48 11.72
C PHE A 38 17.47 -12.24 11.27
N VAL A 39 16.54 -12.21 12.22
CA VAL A 39 15.11 -12.00 11.91
C VAL A 39 14.90 -10.62 11.26
N TYR A 40 15.57 -9.59 11.76
CA TYR A 40 15.49 -8.26 11.20
C TYR A 40 16.03 -8.16 9.76
N ARG A 41 17.12 -8.90 9.44
CA ARG A 41 17.64 -8.96 8.06
C ARG A 41 16.69 -9.68 7.12
N LEU A 42 16.04 -10.74 7.55
CA LEU A 42 14.98 -11.40 6.78
C LEU A 42 13.83 -10.42 6.49
N TYR A 43 13.37 -9.68 7.50
CA TYR A 43 12.33 -8.65 7.34
C TYR A 43 12.74 -7.56 6.35
N GLN A 44 13.96 -7.04 6.46
CA GLN A 44 14.47 -6.02 5.55
C GLN A 44 14.51 -6.52 4.10
N ARG A 45 14.93 -7.77 3.89
CA ARG A 45 14.99 -8.40 2.58
C ARG A 45 13.59 -8.58 1.97
N ALA A 46 12.64 -9.13 2.73
CA ALA A 46 11.26 -9.29 2.32
C ALA A 46 10.63 -7.93 1.95
N SER A 47 10.89 -6.89 2.77
CA SER A 47 10.40 -5.53 2.52
C SER A 47 11.04 -4.89 1.29
N LEU A 48 12.34 -5.09 1.06
CA LEU A 48 13.05 -4.57 -0.12
C LEU A 48 12.52 -5.17 -1.41
N LYS A 49 12.29 -6.48 -1.42
CA LYS A 49 11.76 -7.21 -2.58
C LYS A 49 10.26 -6.96 -2.79
N GLY A 50 9.53 -6.59 -1.75
CA GLY A 50 8.07 -6.50 -1.80
C GLY A 50 7.37 -7.84 -1.98
N ASP A 51 8.05 -8.96 -1.69
CA ASP A 51 7.51 -10.30 -1.83
C ASP A 51 6.88 -10.76 -0.52
N LEU A 52 5.55 -10.82 -0.48
CA LEU A 52 4.80 -11.20 0.72
C LEU A 52 5.05 -12.65 1.15
N ASN A 53 5.40 -13.55 0.23
CA ASN A 53 5.70 -14.94 0.59
C ASN A 53 6.99 -15.06 1.43
N GLU A 54 7.91 -14.10 1.33
CA GLU A 54 9.12 -14.10 2.16
C GLU A 54 8.81 -13.77 3.63
N PHE A 55 7.69 -13.11 3.94
CA PHE A 55 7.30 -12.87 5.33
C PHE A 55 6.98 -14.15 6.09
N GLU A 56 6.56 -15.23 5.45
CA GLU A 56 6.39 -16.55 6.08
C GLU A 56 7.70 -17.06 6.72
N ALA A 57 8.82 -16.85 6.02
CA ALA A 57 10.14 -17.20 6.56
C ALA A 57 10.54 -16.30 7.74
N VAL A 58 10.18 -15.01 7.69
CA VAL A 58 10.41 -14.07 8.80
C VAL A 58 9.60 -14.49 10.03
N GLU A 59 8.30 -14.78 9.87
CA GLU A 59 7.41 -15.23 10.93
C GLU A 59 7.91 -16.53 11.55
N THR A 60 8.32 -17.50 10.75
CA THR A 60 8.87 -18.77 11.23
C THR A 60 10.14 -18.57 12.08
N ALA A 61 11.06 -17.72 11.63
CA ALA A 61 12.28 -17.39 12.36
C ALA A 61 11.97 -16.64 13.66
N LEU A 62 11.04 -15.69 13.61
CA LEU A 62 10.59 -14.89 14.75
C LEU A 62 9.92 -15.76 15.83
N ASP A 63 8.97 -16.62 15.44
CA ASP A 63 8.32 -17.56 16.35
C ASP A 63 9.33 -18.53 17.00
N THR A 64 10.35 -18.91 16.25
CA THR A 64 11.43 -19.76 16.79
C THR A 64 12.27 -18.98 17.80
N ALA A 65 12.59 -17.72 17.55
CA ALA A 65 13.31 -16.86 18.48
C ALA A 65 12.50 -16.65 19.77
N ILE A 66 11.20 -16.29 19.67
CA ILE A 66 10.31 -16.10 20.82
C ILE A 66 10.20 -17.37 21.67
N ARG A 67 10.00 -18.53 21.04
CA ARG A 67 9.93 -19.81 21.78
C ARG A 67 11.22 -20.16 22.54
N LYS A 68 12.37 -19.79 22.03
CA LYS A 68 13.67 -20.19 22.57
C LYS A 68 14.29 -19.17 23.51
N ILE A 69 14.07 -17.90 23.29
CA ILE A 69 14.64 -16.78 24.07
C ILE A 69 13.62 -16.26 25.08
N GLY A 70 12.33 -16.32 24.73
CA GLY A 70 11.23 -15.71 25.46
C GLY A 70 10.72 -14.41 24.81
N PRO A 71 9.69 -13.81 25.41
CA PRO A 71 9.14 -12.53 24.94
C PRO A 71 10.18 -11.42 25.14
N ALA A 72 10.53 -10.75 24.05
CA ALA A 72 11.39 -9.58 24.05
C ALA A 72 10.74 -8.44 23.26
N PRO A 73 10.93 -7.17 23.66
CA PRO A 73 10.32 -6.02 23.01
C PRO A 73 10.57 -5.98 21.49
N ASP A 74 11.82 -6.20 21.07
CA ASP A 74 12.21 -6.20 19.65
C ASP A 74 11.47 -7.25 18.81
N PHE A 75 11.23 -8.44 19.37
CA PHE A 75 10.53 -9.51 18.66
C PHE A 75 9.04 -9.18 18.51
N TYR A 76 8.39 -8.70 19.55
CA TYR A 76 6.97 -8.34 19.49
C TYR A 76 6.73 -7.09 18.68
N PHE A 77 7.64 -6.10 18.70
CA PHE A 77 7.57 -4.97 17.79
C PHE A 77 7.70 -5.39 16.33
N LEU A 78 8.65 -6.27 16.02
CA LEU A 78 8.82 -6.79 14.66
C LEU A 78 7.61 -7.61 14.22
N LYS A 79 7.04 -8.42 15.11
CA LYS A 79 5.82 -9.18 14.85
C LYS A 79 4.63 -8.26 14.56
N ALA A 80 4.42 -7.25 15.42
CA ALA A 80 3.41 -6.22 15.20
C ALA A 80 3.60 -5.47 13.87
N SER A 81 4.84 -5.17 13.49
CA SER A 81 5.17 -4.52 12.21
C SER A 81 4.85 -5.41 11.00
N ILE A 82 5.06 -6.73 11.11
CA ILE A 82 4.67 -7.69 10.05
C ILE A 82 3.15 -7.78 9.97
N ASP A 83 2.46 -7.94 11.10
CA ASP A 83 1.01 -8.04 11.14
C ASP A 83 0.34 -6.77 10.59
N PHE A 84 0.87 -5.60 10.92
CA PHE A 84 0.42 -4.33 10.33
C PHE A 84 0.56 -4.33 8.80
N LYS A 85 1.75 -4.72 8.30
CA LYS A 85 2.02 -4.78 6.86
C LYS A 85 1.12 -5.78 6.12
N LEU A 86 0.70 -6.84 6.80
CA LEU A 86 -0.19 -7.86 6.27
C LEU A 86 -1.68 -7.58 6.58
N HIS A 87 -2.01 -6.38 7.02
CA HIS A 87 -3.37 -5.90 7.38
C HIS A 87 -4.05 -6.67 8.52
N ARG A 88 -3.30 -7.33 9.38
CA ARG A 88 -3.79 -8.04 10.57
C ARG A 88 -3.85 -7.09 11.77
N LEU A 89 -4.61 -5.99 11.66
CA LEU A 89 -4.56 -4.86 12.61
C LEU A 89 -4.84 -5.26 14.07
N ALA A 90 -5.81 -6.16 14.29
CA ALA A 90 -6.10 -6.66 15.63
C ALA A 90 -4.93 -7.50 16.21
N ALA A 91 -4.16 -8.20 15.37
CA ALA A 91 -2.95 -8.91 15.81
C ALA A 91 -1.86 -7.90 16.15
N THR A 92 -1.68 -6.86 15.36
CA THR A 92 -0.72 -5.77 15.62
C THR A 92 -0.93 -5.19 17.04
N ARG A 93 -2.16 -4.87 17.42
CA ARG A 93 -2.46 -4.35 18.78
C ARG A 93 -2.11 -5.36 19.85
N ARG A 94 -2.56 -6.62 19.71
CA ARG A 94 -2.25 -7.67 20.69
C ARG A 94 -0.75 -7.86 20.88
N ASP A 95 0.04 -7.85 19.80
CA ASP A 95 1.47 -8.05 19.89
C ASP A 95 2.19 -6.88 20.59
N LEU A 96 1.74 -5.65 20.39
CA LEU A 96 2.24 -4.49 21.14
C LEU A 96 1.91 -4.58 22.63
N GLU A 97 0.73 -5.12 23.01
CA GLU A 97 0.26 -5.29 24.38
C GLU A 97 0.96 -6.44 25.12
N MET A 98 1.60 -7.37 24.39
CA MET A 98 2.31 -8.53 25.01
C MET A 98 3.52 -8.12 25.85
N VAL A 99 4.08 -6.95 25.60
CA VAL A 99 5.23 -6.41 26.34
C VAL A 99 4.89 -4.97 26.75
N PRO A 100 4.44 -4.73 27.98
CA PRO A 100 3.96 -3.41 28.41
C PRO A 100 4.94 -2.25 28.19
N GLU A 101 6.25 -2.50 28.37
CA GLU A 101 7.29 -1.51 28.16
C GLU A 101 7.39 -1.05 26.69
N LEU A 102 6.89 -1.88 25.77
CA LEU A 102 6.88 -1.57 24.33
C LEU A 102 5.89 -0.44 24.02
N LEU A 103 4.73 -0.40 24.67
CA LEU A 103 3.67 0.59 24.40
C LEU A 103 4.15 2.04 24.61
N GLU A 104 5.08 2.25 25.55
CA GLU A 104 5.65 3.57 25.83
C GLU A 104 6.81 3.93 24.86
N SER A 105 7.28 2.97 24.06
CA SER A 105 8.35 3.23 23.12
C SER A 105 7.92 4.16 21.98
N PHE A 106 8.86 4.97 21.49
CA PHE A 106 8.62 5.85 20.35
C PHE A 106 8.08 5.07 19.13
N GLN A 107 8.72 3.93 18.81
CA GLN A 107 8.37 3.10 17.67
C GLN A 107 6.96 2.50 17.77
N ALA A 108 6.55 2.08 18.97
CA ALA A 108 5.18 1.57 19.17
C ALA A 108 4.13 2.67 19.02
N ARG A 109 4.41 3.88 19.51
CA ARG A 109 3.51 5.05 19.33
C ARG A 109 3.37 5.42 17.85
N VAL A 110 4.44 5.31 17.06
CA VAL A 110 4.37 5.45 15.59
C VAL A 110 3.40 4.42 14.99
N LEU A 111 3.55 3.15 15.35
CA LEU A 111 2.71 2.08 14.83
C LEU A 111 1.25 2.19 15.30
N LEU A 112 1.02 2.70 16.51
CA LEU A 112 -0.33 2.97 17.01
C LEU A 112 -1.01 4.09 16.23
N ALA A 113 -0.30 5.16 15.87
CA ALA A 113 -0.83 6.22 15.00
C ALA A 113 -1.12 5.71 13.59
N ASP A 114 -0.25 4.82 13.04
CA ASP A 114 -0.51 4.14 11.77
C ASP A 114 -1.77 3.25 11.85
N LEU A 115 -2.01 2.56 12.99
CA LEU A 115 -3.23 1.78 13.23
C LEU A 115 -4.47 2.68 13.29
N ASP A 116 -4.40 3.82 13.98
CA ASP A 116 -5.51 4.78 14.05
C ASP A 116 -5.90 5.25 12.65
N PHE A 117 -4.92 5.52 11.79
CA PHE A 117 -5.17 5.85 10.38
C PHE A 117 -5.88 4.72 9.64
N GLN A 118 -5.39 3.48 9.73
CA GLN A 118 -5.97 2.32 9.04
C GLN A 118 -7.38 1.97 9.54
N GLU A 119 -7.68 2.27 10.79
CA GLU A 119 -8.98 2.04 11.42
C GLU A 119 -9.94 3.25 11.30
N GLY A 120 -9.58 4.26 10.48
CA GLY A 120 -10.44 5.41 10.19
C GLY A 120 -10.50 6.47 11.30
N ARG A 121 -9.65 6.39 12.31
CA ARG A 121 -9.55 7.39 13.40
C ARG A 121 -8.58 8.51 13.01
N TYR A 122 -8.93 9.25 11.95
CA TYR A 122 -8.01 10.21 11.30
C TYR A 122 -7.54 11.34 12.21
N ASP A 123 -8.41 11.85 13.10
CA ASP A 123 -8.05 12.90 14.05
C ASP A 123 -7.06 12.38 15.10
N ASP A 124 -7.23 11.13 15.58
CA ASP A 124 -6.29 10.48 16.49
C ASP A 124 -4.94 10.25 15.81
N ALA A 125 -4.95 9.73 14.59
CA ALA A 125 -3.76 9.54 13.79
C ALA A 125 -3.00 10.85 13.57
N ARG A 126 -3.71 11.92 13.18
CA ARG A 126 -3.11 13.25 12.99
C ARG A 126 -2.45 13.76 14.27
N ARG A 127 -3.16 13.74 15.40
CA ARG A 127 -2.60 14.14 16.70
C ARG A 127 -1.38 13.29 17.10
N GLY A 128 -1.46 11.98 16.84
CA GLY A 128 -0.34 11.06 17.07
C GLY A 128 0.89 11.44 16.25
N TYR A 129 0.75 11.66 14.94
CA TYR A 129 1.86 12.06 14.08
C TYR A 129 2.44 13.44 14.43
N GLU A 130 1.58 14.43 14.75
CA GLU A 130 2.03 15.76 15.19
C GLU A 130 2.87 15.68 16.46
N ALA A 131 2.40 14.93 17.47
CA ALA A 131 3.14 14.73 18.71
C ALA A 131 4.49 14.01 18.49
N LEU A 132 4.55 13.05 17.57
CA LEU A 132 5.78 12.36 17.21
C LEU A 132 6.77 13.29 16.49
N ILE A 133 6.29 14.17 15.62
CA ILE A 133 7.10 15.18 14.92
C ILE A 133 7.65 16.21 15.91
N ASP A 134 6.85 16.62 16.89
CA ASP A 134 7.28 17.56 17.94
C ASP A 134 8.37 16.96 18.85
N GLU A 135 8.32 15.65 19.10
CA GLU A 135 9.32 14.94 19.90
C GLU A 135 10.58 14.62 19.07
N GLU A 136 10.40 14.07 17.86
CA GLU A 136 11.48 13.72 16.96
C GLU A 136 11.09 14.02 15.51
N ARG A 137 11.60 15.13 14.98
CA ARG A 137 11.35 15.55 13.61
C ARG A 137 12.22 14.75 12.65
N THR A 138 11.67 13.66 12.12
CA THR A 138 12.35 12.81 11.14
C THR A 138 11.59 12.78 9.82
N TRP A 139 12.27 12.43 8.74
CA TRP A 139 11.69 12.36 7.41
C TRP A 139 10.48 11.39 7.35
N ASP A 140 10.52 10.28 8.07
CA ASP A 140 9.46 9.26 8.03
C ASP A 140 8.24 9.67 8.87
N ASN A 141 8.39 10.39 9.97
CA ASN A 141 7.27 10.97 10.72
C ASN A 141 6.56 12.04 9.89
N LEU A 142 7.30 12.93 9.23
CA LEU A 142 6.76 13.91 8.30
C LEU A 142 6.04 13.26 7.13
N ALA A 143 6.60 12.18 6.57
CA ALA A 143 6.01 11.46 5.46
C ALA A 143 4.72 10.72 5.84
N ARG A 144 4.58 10.23 7.08
CA ARG A 144 3.32 9.64 7.60
C ARG A 144 2.21 10.69 7.66
N LEU A 145 2.49 11.84 8.24
CA LEU A 145 1.52 12.94 8.26
C LEU A 145 1.19 13.41 6.85
N ALA A 146 2.19 13.52 5.96
CA ALA A 146 1.98 13.86 4.56
C ALA A 146 1.04 12.84 3.86
N HIS A 147 1.21 11.55 4.14
CA HIS A 147 0.36 10.51 3.59
C HIS A 147 -1.08 10.63 4.10
N LEU A 148 -1.29 10.86 5.39
CA LEU A 148 -2.62 11.12 5.95
C LEU A 148 -3.27 12.33 5.25
N GLU A 149 -2.57 13.47 5.18
CA GLU A 149 -3.11 14.68 4.53
C GLU A 149 -3.42 14.45 3.05
N SER A 150 -2.58 13.67 2.35
CA SER A 150 -2.84 13.26 0.95
C SER A 150 -4.13 12.44 0.81
N LYS A 151 -4.37 11.48 1.72
CA LYS A 151 -5.60 10.66 1.71
C LYS A 151 -6.84 11.45 2.11
N MET A 152 -6.69 12.46 2.96
CA MET A 152 -7.79 13.37 3.32
C MET A 152 -8.06 14.44 2.24
N GLY A 153 -7.21 14.54 1.21
CA GLY A 153 -7.35 15.51 0.10
C GLY A 153 -6.72 16.87 0.39
N GLU A 154 -5.96 17.00 1.48
CA GLU A 154 -5.23 18.22 1.83
C GLU A 154 -3.89 18.28 1.05
N THR A 155 -4.01 18.34 -0.28
CA THR A 155 -2.89 18.20 -1.23
C THR A 155 -1.74 19.16 -0.98
N ALA A 156 -2.04 20.42 -0.66
CA ALA A 156 -1.00 21.43 -0.42
C ALA A 156 -0.23 21.15 0.88
N ALA A 157 -0.93 20.72 1.93
CA ALA A 157 -0.30 20.31 3.20
C ALA A 157 0.55 19.06 3.00
N ALA A 158 0.04 18.07 2.27
CA ALA A 158 0.77 16.86 1.95
C ALA A 158 2.07 17.14 1.17
N ASP A 159 2.01 17.96 0.10
CA ASP A 159 3.20 18.28 -0.70
C ASP A 159 4.24 19.05 0.11
N LYS A 160 3.81 19.98 0.97
CA LYS A 160 4.69 20.71 1.88
C LYS A 160 5.39 19.76 2.86
N LEU A 161 4.66 18.84 3.49
CA LEU A 161 5.21 17.88 4.45
C LEU A 161 6.18 16.89 3.76
N TYR A 162 5.88 16.44 2.55
CA TYR A 162 6.83 15.64 1.76
C TYR A 162 8.09 16.44 1.39
N GLN A 163 7.97 17.74 1.10
CA GLN A 163 9.16 18.59 0.89
C GLN A 163 9.99 18.70 2.17
N GLU A 164 9.36 18.91 3.30
CA GLU A 164 10.03 18.95 4.59
C GLU A 164 10.70 17.60 4.93
N ALA A 165 10.05 16.47 4.59
CA ALA A 165 10.65 15.15 4.71
C ALA A 165 11.88 14.96 3.81
N GLU A 166 11.85 15.51 2.58
CA GLU A 166 13.00 15.52 1.68
C GLU A 166 14.18 16.31 2.29
N ASP A 167 13.90 17.45 2.92
CA ASP A 167 14.92 18.33 3.52
C ASP A 167 15.61 17.70 4.75
N GLU A 168 14.94 16.78 5.47
CA GLU A 168 15.53 16.02 6.60
C GLU A 168 16.47 14.88 6.14
N LEU A 169 16.40 14.47 4.86
CA LEU A 169 17.20 13.35 4.36
C LEU A 169 18.64 13.75 4.03
N THR A 170 19.55 12.83 4.32
CA THR A 170 20.97 12.99 4.00
C THR A 170 21.36 12.22 2.74
N ALA A 171 22.53 12.54 2.18
CA ALA A 171 23.08 11.85 1.01
C ALA A 171 23.33 10.33 1.21
N LYS A 172 23.20 9.82 2.45
CA LYS A 172 23.33 8.38 2.77
C LYS A 172 22.00 7.64 2.68
N GLU A 173 20.88 8.35 2.56
CA GLU A 173 19.52 7.82 2.64
C GLU A 173 18.81 7.83 1.28
N MET A 174 19.56 7.52 0.20
CA MET A 174 19.06 7.64 -1.17
C MET A 174 17.84 6.76 -1.46
N ARG A 175 17.70 5.61 -0.79
CA ARG A 175 16.49 4.78 -0.91
C ARG A 175 15.27 5.46 -0.29
N SER A 176 15.41 6.07 0.89
CA SER A 176 14.35 6.85 1.54
C SER A 176 13.97 8.07 0.70
N TYR A 177 14.98 8.76 0.16
CA TYR A 177 14.77 9.86 -0.78
C TYR A 177 13.98 9.40 -2.01
N ALA A 178 14.36 8.28 -2.62
CA ALA A 178 13.63 7.73 -3.76
C ALA A 178 12.18 7.43 -3.39
N TRP A 179 11.93 6.86 -2.21
CA TRP A 179 10.57 6.58 -1.73
C TRP A 179 9.76 7.87 -1.53
N VAL A 180 10.31 8.91 -0.92
CA VAL A 180 9.62 10.23 -0.79
C VAL A 180 9.28 10.80 -2.16
N GLN A 181 10.21 10.72 -3.13
CA GLN A 181 9.93 11.16 -4.51
C GLN A 181 8.81 10.34 -5.16
N LEU A 182 8.74 9.02 -4.91
CA LEU A 182 7.63 8.19 -5.39
C LEU A 182 6.29 8.65 -4.79
N GLN A 183 6.23 8.95 -3.49
CA GLN A 183 5.01 9.45 -2.84
C GLN A 183 4.57 10.82 -3.41
N ARG A 184 5.50 11.73 -3.64
CA ARG A 184 5.21 13.01 -4.31
C ARG A 184 4.73 12.82 -5.74
N GLY A 185 5.34 11.88 -6.47
CA GLY A 185 4.90 11.49 -7.81
C GLY A 185 3.49 10.91 -7.82
N LEU A 186 3.17 10.03 -6.88
CA LEU A 186 1.85 9.45 -6.73
C LEU A 186 0.79 10.52 -6.37
N LEU A 187 1.11 11.44 -5.44
CA LEU A 187 0.26 12.58 -5.14
C LEU A 187 -0.02 13.42 -6.40
N ALA A 188 1.00 13.68 -7.21
CA ALA A 188 0.84 14.41 -8.47
C ALA A 188 -0.01 13.63 -9.50
N LEU A 189 0.21 12.32 -9.64
CA LEU A 189 -0.55 11.43 -10.52
C LEU A 189 -2.05 11.42 -10.17
N LYS A 190 -2.37 11.24 -8.88
CA LYS A 190 -3.76 11.25 -8.38
C LYS A 190 -4.49 12.56 -8.62
N HIS A 191 -3.76 13.65 -8.85
CA HIS A 191 -4.30 14.97 -9.19
C HIS A 191 -4.16 15.33 -10.67
N GLY A 192 -3.84 14.37 -11.54
CA GLY A 192 -3.68 14.58 -12.98
C GLY A 192 -2.47 15.43 -13.38
N ARG A 193 -1.56 15.72 -12.45
CA ARG A 193 -0.34 16.53 -12.67
C ARG A 193 0.80 15.64 -13.19
N TYR A 194 0.60 15.06 -14.37
CA TYR A 194 1.49 14.04 -14.95
C TYR A 194 2.93 14.50 -15.13
N GLN A 195 3.17 15.77 -15.47
CA GLN A 195 4.54 16.31 -15.60
C GLN A 195 5.30 16.36 -14.27
N ASP A 196 4.59 16.68 -13.19
CA ASP A 196 5.16 16.66 -11.84
C ASP A 196 5.45 15.21 -11.41
N ALA A 197 4.54 14.27 -11.71
CA ALA A 197 4.75 12.84 -11.48
C ALA A 197 6.00 12.33 -12.20
N TRP A 198 6.16 12.64 -13.50
CA TRP A 198 7.36 12.32 -14.27
C TRP A 198 8.63 12.89 -13.65
N SER A 199 8.60 14.13 -13.19
CA SER A 199 9.75 14.79 -12.57
C SER A 199 10.19 14.05 -11.31
N ASN A 200 9.23 13.70 -10.44
CA ASN A 200 9.50 13.00 -9.19
C ASN A 200 9.98 11.57 -9.42
N TYR A 201 9.36 10.81 -10.31
CA TYR A 201 9.79 9.44 -10.64
C TYR A 201 11.19 9.40 -11.26
N LYS A 202 11.56 10.39 -12.09
CA LYS A 202 12.94 10.53 -12.59
C LYS A 202 13.94 10.80 -11.47
N ARG A 203 13.58 11.61 -10.46
CA ARG A 203 14.44 11.85 -9.28
C ARG A 203 14.61 10.56 -8.48
N ALA A 204 13.52 9.83 -8.24
CA ALA A 204 13.56 8.53 -7.55
C ALA A 204 14.50 7.54 -8.25
N GLY A 205 14.35 7.33 -9.56
CA GLY A 205 15.16 6.39 -10.33
C GLY A 205 16.63 6.77 -10.43
N ARG A 206 16.98 8.06 -10.32
CA ARG A 206 18.39 8.51 -10.24
C ARG A 206 18.99 8.34 -8.85
N ALA A 207 18.18 8.52 -7.81
CA ALA A 207 18.64 8.43 -6.43
C ALA A 207 18.88 6.99 -5.99
N TYR A 208 18.07 6.04 -6.46
CA TYR A 208 18.18 4.63 -6.12
C TYR A 208 17.88 3.76 -7.34
N THR A 209 18.94 3.39 -8.04
CA THR A 209 18.84 2.69 -9.33
C THR A 209 18.37 1.25 -9.19
N GLY A 210 17.60 0.74 -10.16
CA GLY A 210 17.08 -0.63 -10.18
C GLY A 210 15.90 -0.89 -9.25
N TYR A 211 15.35 0.14 -8.62
CA TYR A 211 14.21 -0.02 -7.72
C TYR A 211 12.94 -0.35 -8.52
N TRP A 212 12.43 -1.57 -8.35
CA TRP A 212 11.28 -2.07 -9.08
C TRP A 212 10.02 -1.20 -8.90
N LEU A 213 9.85 -0.61 -7.71
CA LEU A 213 8.72 0.26 -7.38
C LEU A 213 8.74 1.55 -8.23
N THR A 214 9.92 2.07 -8.55
CA THR A 214 10.04 3.22 -9.48
C THR A 214 9.55 2.85 -10.88
N ASP A 215 9.95 1.68 -11.38
CA ASP A 215 9.53 1.21 -12.71
C ASP A 215 8.03 0.93 -12.76
N GLU A 216 7.46 0.43 -11.66
CA GLU A 216 6.03 0.19 -11.50
C GLU A 216 5.24 1.50 -11.60
N HIS A 217 5.58 2.53 -10.80
CA HIS A 217 4.90 3.83 -10.88
C HIS A 217 5.10 4.56 -12.22
N VAL A 218 6.24 4.37 -12.88
CA VAL A 218 6.45 4.87 -14.24
C VAL A 218 5.52 4.15 -15.22
N ALA A 219 5.33 2.84 -15.08
CA ALA A 219 4.42 2.08 -15.92
C ALA A 219 2.95 2.49 -15.70
N GLU A 220 2.55 2.75 -14.47
CA GLU A 220 1.23 3.31 -14.13
C GLU A 220 1.02 4.67 -14.81
N LEU A 221 1.97 5.59 -14.68
CA LEU A 221 1.89 6.91 -15.32
C LEU A 221 1.80 6.81 -16.85
N LEU A 222 2.55 5.91 -17.48
CA LEU A 222 2.42 5.64 -18.92
C LEU A 222 1.01 5.15 -19.28
N GLY A 223 0.44 4.27 -18.47
CA GLY A 223 -0.95 3.82 -18.62
C GLY A 223 -1.95 4.98 -18.50
N ALA A 224 -1.80 5.82 -17.49
CA ALA A 224 -2.64 7.01 -17.27
C ALA A 224 -2.55 8.02 -18.44
N GLU A 225 -1.40 8.12 -19.09
CA GLU A 225 -1.20 8.92 -20.31
C GLU A 225 -1.73 8.25 -21.61
N GLY A 226 -2.29 7.03 -21.52
CA GLY A 226 -2.77 6.27 -22.67
C GLY A 226 -1.67 5.58 -23.49
N LYS A 227 -0.43 5.55 -22.99
CA LYS A 227 0.72 4.88 -23.62
C LYS A 227 0.76 3.39 -23.27
N TYR A 228 -0.33 2.68 -23.55
CA TYR A 228 -0.57 1.31 -23.04
C TYR A 228 0.52 0.32 -23.47
N ALA A 229 1.01 0.38 -24.70
CA ALA A 229 2.07 -0.53 -25.17
C ALA A 229 3.40 -0.35 -24.42
N GLU A 230 3.76 0.89 -24.08
CA GLU A 230 4.96 1.21 -23.31
C GLU A 230 4.77 0.79 -21.83
N ALA A 231 3.58 1.05 -21.26
CA ALA A 231 3.21 0.61 -19.91
C ALA A 231 3.31 -0.93 -19.79
N ILE A 232 2.71 -1.68 -20.72
CA ILE A 232 2.76 -3.14 -20.76
C ILE A 232 4.22 -3.64 -20.83
N ALA A 233 5.03 -3.05 -21.69
CA ALA A 233 6.43 -3.44 -21.85
C ALA A 233 7.20 -3.29 -20.51
N LEU A 234 6.95 -2.20 -19.77
CA LEU A 234 7.61 -1.94 -18.51
C LEU A 234 7.03 -2.82 -17.38
N TYR A 235 5.69 -2.94 -17.24
CA TYR A 235 5.08 -3.84 -16.27
C TYR A 235 5.53 -5.29 -16.41
N ARG A 236 5.70 -5.79 -17.66
CA ARG A 236 6.25 -7.14 -17.88
C ARG A 236 7.66 -7.30 -17.33
N GLN A 237 8.50 -6.28 -17.40
CA GLN A 237 9.84 -6.30 -16.79
C GLN A 237 9.75 -6.29 -15.26
N VAL A 238 8.84 -5.51 -14.69
CA VAL A 238 8.61 -5.48 -13.24
C VAL A 238 8.10 -6.82 -12.75
N VAL A 239 7.06 -7.38 -13.37
CA VAL A 239 6.47 -8.70 -13.00
C VAL A 239 7.48 -9.84 -13.10
N ALA A 240 8.41 -9.78 -14.04
CA ALA A 240 9.50 -10.78 -14.15
C ALA A 240 10.46 -10.76 -12.94
N ARG A 241 10.60 -9.59 -12.29
CA ARG A 241 11.43 -9.43 -11.05
C ARG A 241 10.62 -9.63 -9.79
N VAL A 242 9.39 -9.14 -9.77
CA VAL A 242 8.48 -9.12 -8.62
C VAL A 242 7.08 -9.55 -9.08
N PRO A 243 6.77 -10.86 -9.05
CA PRO A 243 5.53 -11.41 -9.62
C PRO A 243 4.31 -11.22 -8.71
N LYS A 244 4.01 -9.98 -8.33
CA LYS A 244 2.86 -9.64 -7.50
C LYS A 244 1.56 -9.71 -8.30
N PRO A 245 0.46 -10.23 -7.69
CA PRO A 245 -0.81 -10.39 -8.40
C PRO A 245 -1.44 -9.08 -8.82
N GLU A 246 -1.29 -8.00 -8.04
CA GLU A 246 -1.77 -6.66 -8.40
C GLU A 246 -1.11 -6.11 -9.68
N LEU A 247 0.17 -6.40 -9.90
CA LEU A 247 0.87 -6.02 -11.13
C LEU A 247 0.44 -6.88 -12.33
N GLN A 248 0.04 -8.12 -12.06
CA GLN A 248 -0.54 -9.01 -13.08
C GLN A 248 -1.94 -8.54 -13.47
N GLN A 249 -2.76 -8.09 -12.50
CA GLN A 249 -4.05 -7.47 -12.77
C GLN A 249 -3.90 -6.20 -13.62
N ALA A 250 -3.00 -5.30 -13.27
CA ALA A 250 -2.70 -4.09 -14.04
C ALA A 250 -2.31 -4.40 -15.50
N LEU A 251 -1.54 -5.47 -15.74
CA LEU A 251 -1.26 -5.95 -17.09
C LEU A 251 -2.52 -6.39 -17.82
N GLY A 252 -3.42 -7.11 -17.17
CA GLY A 252 -4.71 -7.51 -17.73
C GLY A 252 -5.54 -6.30 -18.16
N GLU A 253 -5.64 -5.29 -17.31
CA GLU A 253 -6.38 -4.05 -17.57
C GLU A 253 -5.77 -3.28 -18.76
N LEU A 254 -4.45 -3.15 -18.82
CA LEU A 254 -3.78 -2.51 -19.94
C LEU A 254 -3.96 -3.26 -21.26
N TYR A 255 -3.96 -4.61 -21.25
CA TYR A 255 -4.28 -5.40 -22.43
C TYR A 255 -5.75 -5.24 -22.84
N THR A 256 -6.67 -5.11 -21.89
CA THR A 256 -8.10 -4.80 -22.16
C THR A 256 -8.21 -3.43 -22.86
N LEU A 257 -7.56 -2.40 -22.33
CA LEU A 257 -7.53 -1.06 -22.93
C LEU A 257 -6.88 -1.03 -24.31
N LEU A 258 -5.92 -1.93 -24.57
CA LEU A 258 -5.29 -2.10 -25.88
C LEU A 258 -6.14 -2.93 -26.86
N GLY A 259 -7.28 -3.48 -26.43
CA GLY A 259 -8.17 -4.31 -27.26
C GLY A 259 -7.65 -5.72 -27.49
N GLN A 260 -6.88 -6.27 -26.57
CA GLN A 260 -6.30 -7.62 -26.60
C GLN A 260 -6.88 -8.52 -25.48
N PRO A 261 -8.15 -8.95 -25.62
CA PRO A 261 -8.85 -9.64 -24.53
C PRO A 261 -8.30 -11.02 -24.18
N VAL A 262 -7.66 -11.71 -25.13
CA VAL A 262 -7.07 -13.05 -24.87
C VAL A 262 -5.84 -12.93 -23.96
N GLU A 263 -5.00 -11.97 -24.23
CA GLU A 263 -3.82 -11.63 -23.42
C GLU A 263 -4.26 -11.11 -22.03
N ALA A 264 -5.29 -10.27 -22.01
CA ALA A 264 -5.86 -9.74 -20.76
C ALA A 264 -6.32 -10.88 -19.85
N GLU A 265 -7.14 -11.81 -20.38
CA GLU A 265 -7.66 -12.92 -19.60
C GLU A 265 -6.55 -13.80 -19.02
N ALA A 266 -5.49 -14.06 -19.78
CA ALA A 266 -4.36 -14.85 -19.28
C ALA A 266 -3.66 -14.20 -18.07
N TRP A 267 -3.65 -12.87 -17.97
CA TRP A 267 -3.09 -12.15 -16.83
C TRP A 267 -4.09 -12.08 -15.66
N TYR A 268 -5.36 -11.88 -15.92
CA TYR A 268 -6.42 -11.89 -14.92
C TYR A 268 -6.52 -13.23 -14.20
N GLU A 269 -6.47 -14.35 -14.93
CA GLU A 269 -6.49 -15.68 -14.31
C GLU A 269 -5.28 -15.91 -13.37
N ARG A 270 -4.10 -15.41 -13.74
CA ARG A 270 -2.92 -15.50 -12.87
C ARG A 270 -3.08 -14.69 -11.60
N ALA A 271 -3.55 -13.44 -11.73
CA ALA A 271 -3.80 -12.55 -10.60
C ALA A 271 -4.83 -13.16 -9.65
N LEU A 272 -5.99 -13.57 -10.17
CA LEU A 272 -7.07 -14.18 -9.39
C LEU A 272 -6.60 -15.45 -8.68
N ALA A 273 -5.90 -16.34 -9.37
CA ALA A 273 -5.38 -17.55 -8.77
C ALA A 273 -4.44 -17.28 -7.58
N ALA A 274 -3.61 -16.24 -7.68
CA ALA A 274 -2.71 -15.84 -6.60
C ALA A 274 -3.47 -15.22 -5.42
N TYR A 275 -4.42 -14.31 -5.68
CA TYR A 275 -5.32 -13.74 -4.66
C TYR A 275 -6.08 -14.81 -3.90
N MET A 276 -6.74 -15.71 -4.63
CA MET A 276 -7.54 -16.80 -4.05
C MET A 276 -6.68 -17.80 -3.27
N LYS A 277 -5.49 -18.10 -3.75
CA LYS A 277 -4.53 -18.95 -3.03
C LYS A 277 -4.13 -18.34 -1.69
N SER A 278 -3.86 -17.03 -1.65
CA SER A 278 -3.56 -16.30 -0.42
C SER A 278 -4.76 -16.32 0.54
N ALA A 279 -5.94 -15.95 0.06
CA ALA A 279 -7.15 -15.96 0.86
C ALA A 279 -7.51 -17.36 1.41
N ALA A 280 -7.29 -18.42 0.65
CA ALA A 280 -7.50 -19.81 1.08
C ALA A 280 -6.57 -20.25 2.21
N ARG A 281 -5.39 -19.64 2.35
CA ARG A 281 -4.48 -19.84 3.50
C ARG A 281 -4.89 -19.04 4.74
N GLY A 282 -5.90 -18.18 4.62
CA GLY A 282 -6.33 -17.27 5.70
C GLY A 282 -5.62 -15.93 5.70
N ASP A 283 -4.82 -15.63 4.67
CA ASP A 283 -4.19 -14.33 4.53
C ASP A 283 -5.25 -13.29 4.14
N VAL A 284 -5.18 -12.11 4.77
CA VAL A 284 -6.19 -11.05 4.58
C VAL A 284 -5.70 -9.90 3.70
N HIS A 285 -4.41 -9.88 3.40
CA HIS A 285 -3.74 -8.77 2.72
C HIS A 285 -4.37 -8.40 1.37
N TYR A 286 -4.86 -9.38 0.61
CA TYR A 286 -5.42 -9.15 -0.72
C TYR A 286 -6.95 -8.98 -0.76
N TYR A 287 -7.63 -8.81 0.37
CA TYR A 287 -9.10 -8.67 0.34
C TYR A 287 -9.54 -7.46 -0.48
N HIS A 288 -8.89 -6.30 -0.34
CA HIS A 288 -9.20 -5.12 -1.15
C HIS A 288 -8.96 -5.34 -2.65
N HIS A 289 -7.87 -6.02 -3.04
CA HIS A 289 -7.65 -6.36 -4.45
C HIS A 289 -8.69 -7.34 -5.01
N LEU A 290 -9.21 -8.27 -4.18
CA LEU A 290 -10.33 -9.12 -4.58
C LEU A 290 -11.61 -8.31 -4.77
N VAL A 291 -11.85 -7.27 -3.95
CA VAL A 291 -12.97 -6.35 -4.16
C VAL A 291 -12.87 -5.70 -5.53
N ASP A 292 -11.73 -5.05 -5.81
CA ASP A 292 -11.51 -4.33 -7.07
C ASP A 292 -11.57 -5.29 -8.27
N PHE A 293 -10.98 -6.48 -8.16
CA PHE A 293 -10.99 -7.49 -9.21
C PHE A 293 -12.41 -7.95 -9.57
N TYR A 294 -13.24 -8.26 -8.56
CA TYR A 294 -14.62 -8.66 -8.81
C TYR A 294 -15.50 -7.50 -9.23
N ALA A 295 -15.26 -6.29 -8.73
CA ALA A 295 -16.02 -5.10 -9.11
C ALA A 295 -15.71 -4.63 -10.54
N GLU A 296 -14.44 -4.59 -10.94
CA GLU A 296 -14.02 -3.90 -12.17
C GLU A 296 -13.63 -4.84 -13.30
N VAL A 297 -13.10 -6.02 -12.97
CA VAL A 297 -12.66 -7.00 -13.99
C VAL A 297 -13.75 -8.02 -14.30
N ARG A 298 -14.41 -8.55 -13.26
CA ARG A 298 -15.46 -9.59 -13.44
C ARG A 298 -16.88 -9.02 -13.47
N GLU A 299 -17.07 -7.80 -13.04
CA GLU A 299 -18.39 -7.16 -12.88
C GLU A 299 -19.36 -8.03 -12.07
N ASP A 300 -18.81 -8.77 -11.07
CA ASP A 300 -19.55 -9.65 -10.17
C ASP A 300 -19.78 -8.93 -8.83
N GLY A 301 -20.89 -8.19 -8.76
CA GLY A 301 -21.24 -7.40 -7.58
C GLY A 301 -21.39 -8.27 -6.32
N ALA A 302 -21.93 -9.49 -6.42
CA ALA A 302 -22.14 -10.36 -5.28
C ALA A 302 -20.80 -10.84 -4.65
N GLU A 303 -19.85 -11.28 -5.46
CA GLU A 303 -18.52 -11.64 -4.97
C GLU A 303 -17.74 -10.39 -4.48
N ALA A 304 -17.85 -9.23 -5.15
CA ALA A 304 -17.27 -7.98 -4.70
C ALA A 304 -17.79 -7.59 -3.29
N VAL A 305 -19.10 -7.64 -3.05
CA VAL A 305 -19.72 -7.36 -1.73
C VAL A 305 -19.19 -8.32 -0.67
N LYS A 306 -19.08 -9.59 -0.97
CA LYS A 306 -18.56 -10.60 -0.03
C LYS A 306 -17.15 -10.27 0.45
N TRP A 307 -16.24 -9.87 -0.45
CA TRP A 307 -14.87 -9.51 -0.10
C TRP A 307 -14.79 -8.12 0.55
N ALA A 308 -15.61 -7.17 0.09
CA ALA A 308 -15.65 -5.83 0.66
C ALA A 308 -16.13 -5.82 2.12
N ARG A 309 -17.12 -6.66 2.47
CA ARG A 309 -17.55 -6.80 3.88
C ARG A 309 -16.43 -7.36 4.77
N LYS A 310 -15.68 -8.35 4.29
CA LYS A 310 -14.52 -8.89 5.02
C LYS A 310 -13.41 -7.85 5.20
N ASP A 311 -13.14 -7.05 4.17
CA ASP A 311 -12.11 -6.01 4.25
C ASP A 311 -12.52 -4.88 5.19
N LEU A 312 -13.80 -4.47 5.16
CA LEU A 312 -14.35 -3.47 6.08
C LEU A 312 -14.28 -3.91 7.55
N GLU A 313 -14.48 -5.20 7.85
CA GLU A 313 -14.31 -5.74 9.21
C GLU A 313 -12.87 -5.59 9.73
N LEU A 314 -11.88 -5.65 8.83
CA LEU A 314 -10.46 -5.49 9.18
C LEU A 314 -10.06 -4.02 9.30
N ARG A 315 -10.55 -3.18 8.39
CA ARG A 315 -10.12 -1.79 8.21
C ARG A 315 -11.33 -0.88 7.99
N PRO A 316 -12.02 -0.46 9.05
CA PRO A 316 -13.22 0.37 8.93
C PRO A 316 -12.86 1.84 8.62
N ASN A 317 -12.34 2.10 7.42
CA ASN A 317 -11.94 3.42 6.94
C ASN A 317 -12.71 3.84 5.68
N PHE A 318 -12.57 5.10 5.25
CA PHE A 318 -13.33 5.62 4.11
C PHE A 318 -13.08 4.86 2.81
N SER A 319 -11.87 4.35 2.59
CA SER A 319 -11.54 3.62 1.36
C SER A 319 -12.29 2.29 1.28
N THR A 320 -12.31 1.50 2.38
CA THR A 320 -13.04 0.24 2.45
C THR A 320 -14.57 0.44 2.44
N GLN A 321 -15.06 1.53 3.05
CA GLN A 321 -16.46 1.93 2.96
C GLN A 321 -16.85 2.31 1.53
N SER A 322 -16.02 3.09 0.82
CA SER A 322 -16.23 3.44 -0.58
C SER A 322 -16.21 2.22 -1.50
N ALA A 323 -15.27 1.29 -1.28
CA ALA A 323 -15.18 0.04 -2.03
C ALA A 323 -16.42 -0.86 -1.81
N LEU A 324 -16.92 -0.96 -0.57
CA LEU A 324 -18.17 -1.68 -0.30
C LEU A 324 -19.38 -0.98 -0.94
N ALA A 325 -19.42 0.36 -0.94
CA ALA A 325 -20.49 1.10 -1.60
C ALA A 325 -20.51 0.86 -3.12
N GLN A 326 -19.34 0.81 -3.77
CA GLN A 326 -19.21 0.45 -5.18
C GLN A 326 -19.69 -0.98 -5.44
N ALA A 327 -19.25 -1.94 -4.62
CA ALA A 327 -19.64 -3.35 -4.74
C ALA A 327 -21.17 -3.51 -4.60
N LEU A 328 -21.79 -2.88 -3.60
CA LEU A 328 -23.24 -2.86 -3.38
C LEU A 328 -23.99 -2.22 -4.57
N TYR A 329 -23.43 -1.16 -5.13
CA TYR A 329 -23.98 -0.53 -6.34
C TYR A 329 -24.02 -1.51 -7.52
N LEU A 330 -22.94 -2.25 -7.76
CA LEU A 330 -22.84 -3.25 -8.82
C LEU A 330 -23.76 -4.44 -8.57
N ASP A 331 -24.00 -4.80 -7.31
CA ASP A 331 -24.97 -5.85 -6.92
C ASP A 331 -26.43 -5.37 -6.94
N GLY A 332 -26.69 -4.11 -7.33
CA GLY A 332 -28.03 -3.55 -7.41
C GLY A 332 -28.65 -3.12 -6.08
N GLN A 333 -27.89 -3.17 -4.97
CA GLN A 333 -28.35 -2.80 -3.63
C GLN A 333 -28.20 -1.29 -3.39
N LEU A 334 -28.87 -0.47 -4.22
CA LEU A 334 -28.65 0.98 -4.33
C LEU A 334 -28.83 1.76 -3.02
N THR A 335 -29.80 1.36 -2.18
CA THR A 335 -30.05 2.06 -0.91
C THR A 335 -28.91 1.84 0.06
N GLU A 336 -28.44 0.59 0.21
CA GLU A 336 -27.31 0.25 1.07
C GLU A 336 -26.01 0.85 0.54
N ALA A 337 -25.81 0.85 -0.78
CA ALA A 337 -24.69 1.52 -1.45
C ALA A 337 -24.60 3.01 -1.10
N ARG A 338 -25.74 3.72 -1.18
CA ARG A 338 -25.81 5.14 -0.79
C ARG A 338 -25.49 5.34 0.69
N ASP A 339 -26.05 4.52 1.57
CA ASP A 339 -25.83 4.66 3.01
C ASP A 339 -24.37 4.41 3.38
N MET A 340 -23.73 3.42 2.75
CA MET A 340 -22.31 3.13 2.93
C MET A 340 -21.42 4.24 2.35
N MET A 341 -21.77 4.77 1.15
CA MET A 341 -21.06 5.90 0.58
C MET A 341 -21.16 7.16 1.44
N ASN A 342 -22.33 7.41 2.04
CA ASN A 342 -22.49 8.53 2.98
C ASN A 342 -21.60 8.38 4.21
N GLN A 343 -21.36 7.16 4.70
CA GLN A 343 -20.40 6.91 5.77
C GLN A 343 -18.97 7.24 5.33
N ALA A 344 -18.57 6.80 4.14
CA ALA A 344 -17.26 7.14 3.59
C ALA A 344 -17.06 8.66 3.46
N LEU A 345 -18.04 9.36 2.90
CA LEU A 345 -18.04 10.81 2.73
C LEU A 345 -18.02 11.58 4.06
N SER A 346 -18.59 11.02 5.13
CA SER A 346 -18.62 11.65 6.46
C SER A 346 -17.24 11.74 7.10
N SER A 347 -16.26 11.00 6.62
CA SER A 347 -14.85 11.11 7.03
C SER A 347 -14.22 12.46 6.70
N GLY A 348 -14.81 13.21 5.76
CA GLY A 348 -14.25 14.43 5.21
C GLY A 348 -13.16 14.21 4.15
N ALA A 349 -12.80 12.97 3.85
CA ALA A 349 -11.81 12.65 2.81
C ALA A 349 -12.28 13.16 1.43
N ARG A 350 -11.33 13.60 0.62
CA ARG A 350 -11.57 14.13 -0.74
C ARG A 350 -10.79 13.29 -1.75
N ASP A 351 -11.46 12.30 -2.31
CA ASP A 351 -10.89 11.37 -3.27
C ASP A 351 -11.72 11.35 -4.56
N ALA A 352 -11.05 11.39 -5.72
CA ALA A 352 -11.73 11.51 -7.02
C ALA A 352 -12.55 10.25 -7.36
N GLN A 353 -12.05 9.06 -7.02
CA GLN A 353 -12.75 7.80 -7.27
C GLN A 353 -13.96 7.65 -6.35
N MET A 354 -13.81 8.00 -5.07
CA MET A 354 -14.94 8.01 -4.13
C MET A 354 -16.06 8.93 -4.62
N PHE A 355 -15.76 10.14 -5.09
CA PHE A 355 -16.77 11.06 -5.65
C PHE A 355 -17.35 10.53 -6.96
N TYR A 356 -16.56 9.86 -7.80
CA TYR A 356 -17.07 9.22 -9.00
C TYR A 356 -18.07 8.11 -8.68
N HIS A 357 -17.76 7.22 -7.73
CA HIS A 357 -18.68 6.17 -7.30
C HIS A 357 -19.94 6.76 -6.64
N ALA A 358 -19.80 7.82 -5.83
CA ALA A 358 -20.94 8.55 -5.28
C ALA A 358 -21.85 9.10 -6.39
N ALA A 359 -21.28 9.67 -7.44
CA ALA A 359 -22.03 10.16 -8.59
C ALA A 359 -22.82 9.04 -9.29
N MET A 360 -22.21 7.87 -9.51
CA MET A 360 -22.87 6.72 -10.13
C MET A 360 -24.05 6.21 -9.30
N ILE A 361 -23.87 6.11 -7.98
CA ILE A 361 -24.92 5.68 -7.05
C ILE A 361 -26.09 6.69 -7.09
N GLN A 362 -25.82 7.99 -6.97
CA GLN A 362 -26.87 9.02 -6.98
C GLN A 362 -27.60 9.09 -8.32
N GLN A 363 -26.87 8.95 -9.44
CA GLN A 363 -27.49 8.92 -10.78
C GLN A 363 -28.47 7.74 -10.90
N SER A 364 -28.14 6.58 -10.39
CA SER A 364 -29.00 5.39 -10.44
C SER A 364 -30.20 5.47 -9.49
N LEU A 365 -30.13 6.32 -8.46
CA LEU A 365 -31.25 6.64 -7.57
C LEU A 365 -32.15 7.75 -8.13
N GLY A 366 -31.78 8.37 -9.27
CA GLY A 366 -32.52 9.48 -9.86
C GLY A 366 -32.18 10.85 -9.28
N GLU A 367 -31.18 10.93 -8.39
CA GLU A 367 -30.74 12.17 -7.73
C GLU A 367 -29.71 12.91 -8.60
N THR A 368 -30.18 13.41 -9.76
CA THR A 368 -29.33 13.96 -10.83
C THR A 368 -28.48 15.16 -10.37
N ASP A 369 -29.04 16.05 -9.54
CA ASP A 369 -28.30 17.23 -9.06
C ASP A 369 -27.12 16.84 -8.18
N GLU A 370 -27.32 15.89 -7.27
CA GLU A 370 -26.27 15.34 -6.43
C GLU A 370 -25.22 14.58 -7.25
N ALA A 371 -25.64 13.79 -8.24
CA ALA A 371 -24.74 13.09 -9.15
C ALA A 371 -23.84 14.07 -9.92
N ASN A 372 -24.41 15.16 -10.44
CA ASN A 372 -23.64 16.20 -11.11
C ASN A 372 -22.65 16.88 -10.16
N ARG A 373 -23.05 17.16 -8.93
CA ARG A 373 -22.18 17.75 -7.91
C ARG A 373 -20.97 16.86 -7.63
N TYR A 374 -21.16 15.56 -7.41
CA TYR A 374 -20.05 14.64 -7.17
C TYR A 374 -19.16 14.44 -8.42
N THR A 375 -19.75 14.42 -9.63
CA THR A 375 -18.97 14.39 -10.87
C THR A 375 -18.07 15.61 -11.00
N GLN A 376 -18.57 16.80 -10.65
CA GLN A 376 -17.77 18.01 -10.64
C GLN A 376 -16.64 17.93 -9.61
N MET A 377 -16.94 17.49 -8.38
CA MET A 377 -15.92 17.32 -7.32
C MET A 377 -14.80 16.34 -7.73
N ALA A 378 -15.14 15.22 -8.37
CA ALA A 378 -14.16 14.29 -8.91
C ALA A 378 -13.27 14.95 -9.96
N SER A 379 -13.88 15.67 -10.90
CA SER A 379 -13.16 16.37 -12.00
C SER A 379 -12.27 17.52 -11.49
N GLU A 380 -12.67 18.21 -10.42
CA GLU A 380 -11.87 19.27 -9.79
C GLU A 380 -10.60 18.72 -9.13
N ILE A 381 -10.65 17.50 -8.59
CA ILE A 381 -9.46 16.82 -8.03
C ILE A 381 -8.56 16.31 -9.16
N ASN A 382 -9.15 15.61 -10.12
CA ASN A 382 -8.42 15.03 -11.25
C ASN A 382 -9.34 14.99 -12.49
N SER A 383 -9.09 15.83 -13.48
CA SER A 383 -9.86 15.81 -14.72
C SER A 383 -9.71 14.50 -15.53
N HIS A 384 -8.74 13.69 -15.18
CA HIS A 384 -8.41 12.38 -15.80
C HIS A 384 -8.77 11.19 -14.91
N TYR A 385 -9.65 11.35 -13.92
CA TYR A 385 -9.99 10.32 -12.92
C TYR A 385 -10.52 9.01 -13.52
N ARG A 386 -10.93 8.99 -14.79
CA ARG A 386 -11.37 7.79 -15.51
C ARG A 386 -10.26 7.09 -16.30
N ASN A 387 -9.07 7.67 -16.35
CA ASN A 387 -7.95 7.03 -17.02
C ASN A 387 -7.46 5.83 -16.22
N PHE A 388 -6.63 5.00 -16.86
CA PHE A 388 -5.97 3.88 -16.18
C PHE A 388 -5.28 4.35 -14.89
N HIS A 389 -5.49 3.62 -13.83
CA HIS A 389 -4.82 3.79 -12.53
C HIS A 389 -4.73 2.45 -11.83
N VAL A 390 -3.77 2.29 -10.95
CA VAL A 390 -3.65 1.11 -10.09
C VAL A 390 -4.19 1.45 -8.70
N HIS A 391 -4.91 0.52 -8.12
CA HIS A 391 -5.45 0.67 -6.76
C HIS A 391 -4.31 0.45 -5.74
N HIS A 392 -3.87 1.52 -5.08
CA HIS A 392 -2.82 1.53 -4.05
C HIS A 392 -3.37 1.86 -2.65
#